data_dc112ae6e29aaef78bac387f9006464e
#
_entry.id   dc112ae6e29aaef78bac387f9006464e
#
_cell.length_a   1.000
_cell.length_b   1.000
_cell.length_c   1.000
_cell.angle_alpha   90.00
_cell.angle_beta   90.00
_cell.angle_gamma   90.00
#
_symmetry.space_group_name_H-M   'P 1'
#
loop_
_entity.id
_entity.type
_entity.pdbx_description
1 polymer ?
#
loop_
_entity_poly.entity_id
_entity_poly.type
_entity_poly.pdbx_seq_one_letter_code
_entity_poly.pdbx_strand_id
1 'polypeptide(L)' 'GRQVGAKQKTRCQLTQAVDISCSNSFDRFTIINALVRAGFTRINIGQHHIHCDIDIDKKQDVIWLE' A
#
# COMPACT_ATOMS: atom_id res chain seq x y z
N GLY A 1 1.60 -2.92 -24.18
CA GLY A 1 1.54 -3.03 -24.20
C GLY A 1 1.74 -3.04 -23.88
N ARG A 2 1.18 -3.08 -24.29
CA ARG A 2 1.32 -3.30 -24.12
C ARG A 2 2.06 -3.51 -23.74
N GLN A 3 2.28 -3.71 -23.79
CA GLN A 3 2.85 -4.13 -23.57
C GLN A 3 3.68 -4.23 -23.14
N VAL A 4 3.68 -4.10 -23.42
CA VAL A 4 4.37 -4.26 -23.12
C VAL A 4 4.98 -4.28 -22.70
N GLY A 5 5.04 -4.28 -22.75
CA GLY A 5 5.44 -4.45 -22.40
C GLY A 5 5.73 -4.59 -21.63
N ALA A 6 5.54 -4.62 -21.90
CA ALA A 6 5.51 -4.89 -20.85
C ALA A 6 6.24 -5.61 -20.00
N LYS A 7 7.09 -5.85 -19.66
CA LYS A 7 7.81 -6.53 -18.92
C LYS A 7 8.54 -5.82 -17.91
N GLN A 8 9.30 -4.96 -18.00
CA GLN A 8 9.98 -4.28 -17.04
C GLN A 8 9.14 -3.41 -16.27
N LYS A 9 8.14 -2.97 -16.82
CA LYS A 9 7.26 -2.21 -16.10
C LYS A 9 6.65 -3.04 -15.07
N THR A 10 6.71 -4.27 -15.19
CA THR A 10 6.21 -5.18 -14.20
C THR A 10 6.90 -4.96 -12.88
N ARG A 11 8.20 -4.69 -12.96
CA ARG A 11 8.93 -4.49 -11.76
C ARG A 11 8.44 -3.28 -11.00
N CYS A 12 8.11 -2.22 -11.64
CA CYS A 12 7.58 -1.06 -10.97
C CYS A 12 6.30 -1.36 -10.23
N GLN A 13 5.48 -2.22 -10.80
CA GLN A 13 4.24 -2.57 -10.17
C GLN A 13 4.45 -3.35 -8.90
N LEU A 14 5.51 -4.13 -8.85
CA LEU A 14 5.78 -4.94 -7.67
C LEU A 14 6.27 -4.11 -6.49
N THR A 15 6.68 -2.87 -6.74
CA THR A 15 7.19 -2.04 -5.67
C THR A 15 6.34 -0.80 -5.45
N GLN A 16 5.08 -0.85 -5.85
CA GLN A 16 4.18 0.26 -5.70
C GLN A 16 3.99 0.63 -4.23
N ALA A 17 4.09 1.90 -3.92
CA ALA A 17 3.97 2.40 -2.55
C ALA A 17 3.29 3.75 -2.55
N VAL A 18 2.48 4.02 -1.55
CA VAL A 18 1.72 5.25 -1.44
C VAL A 18 1.69 5.72 0.01
N ASP A 19 1.79 7.03 0.22
CA ASP A 19 1.61 7.63 1.54
C ASP A 19 0.38 8.51 1.50
N ILE A 20 -0.50 8.36 2.47
CA ILE A 20 -1.77 9.08 2.53
C ILE A 20 -1.87 9.84 3.84
N SER A 21 -2.14 11.14 3.78
CA SER A 21 -2.33 11.94 4.98
C SER A 21 -3.61 11.53 5.68
N CYS A 22 -3.52 11.36 6.99
CA CYS A 22 -4.68 10.93 7.78
C CYS A 22 -4.37 11.17 9.24
N SER A 23 -5.24 11.88 9.95
CA SER A 23 -4.99 12.19 11.34
C SER A 23 -6.14 11.89 12.28
N ASN A 24 -7.19 11.23 11.85
CA ASN A 24 -8.27 10.84 12.76
C ASN A 24 -8.72 9.41 12.53
N SER A 25 -9.34 8.85 13.56
CA SER A 25 -9.67 7.42 13.57
C SER A 25 -10.70 7.02 12.53
N PHE A 26 -11.67 7.89 12.27
CA PHE A 26 -12.70 7.55 11.31
C PHE A 26 -12.10 7.44 9.90
N ASP A 27 -11.31 8.44 9.52
CA ASP A 27 -10.66 8.41 8.21
C ASP A 27 -9.68 7.26 8.11
N ARG A 28 -8.98 6.96 9.21
CA ARG A 28 -8.02 5.87 9.24
C ARG A 28 -8.72 4.55 8.94
N PHE A 29 -9.85 4.32 9.57
CA PHE A 29 -10.60 3.09 9.34
C PHE A 29 -11.03 2.99 7.89
N THR A 30 -11.58 4.07 7.35
CA THR A 30 -12.06 4.10 5.97
C THR A 30 -10.92 3.85 4.97
N ILE A 31 -9.80 4.52 5.18
CA ILE A 31 -8.66 4.38 4.28
C ILE A 31 -8.09 2.97 4.35
N ILE A 32 -7.88 2.45 5.55
CA ILE A 32 -7.30 1.12 5.69
C ILE A 32 -8.21 0.06 5.09
N ASN A 33 -9.51 0.19 5.30
CA ASN A 33 -10.47 -0.74 4.73
C ASN A 33 -10.38 -0.72 3.20
N ALA A 34 -10.30 0.46 2.62
CA ALA A 34 -10.19 0.60 1.17
C ALA A 34 -8.88 0.01 0.65
N LEU A 35 -7.78 0.22 1.37
CA LEU A 35 -6.48 -0.29 0.95
C LEU A 35 -6.43 -1.81 0.98
N VAL A 36 -6.97 -2.41 2.02
CA VAL A 36 -7.01 -3.86 2.12
C VAL A 36 -7.84 -4.43 0.98
N ARG A 37 -8.98 -3.82 0.70
CA ARG A 37 -9.84 -4.29 -0.37
C ARG A 37 -9.23 -4.08 -1.75
N ALA A 38 -8.37 -3.09 -1.88
CA ALA A 38 -7.69 -2.82 -3.14
C ALA A 38 -6.49 -3.74 -3.38
N GLY A 39 -6.11 -4.52 -2.38
CA GLY A 39 -5.03 -5.48 -2.56
C GLY A 39 -3.68 -5.10 -1.98
N PHE A 40 -3.62 -4.01 -1.21
CA PHE A 40 -2.36 -3.67 -0.55
C PHE A 40 -2.12 -4.66 0.58
N THR A 41 -0.93 -5.20 0.63
CA THR A 41 -0.59 -6.26 1.58
C THR A 41 0.27 -5.79 2.73
N ARG A 42 0.69 -4.54 2.70
CA ARG A 42 1.56 -4.01 3.73
C ARG A 42 1.09 -2.61 4.06
N ILE A 43 0.71 -2.39 5.31
CA ILE A 43 0.18 -1.09 5.76
C ILE A 43 0.89 -0.67 7.03
N ASN A 44 1.47 0.51 7.02
CA ASN A 44 2.15 1.07 8.19
C ASN A 44 1.35 2.28 8.66
N ILE A 45 0.93 2.28 9.91
CA ILE A 45 0.10 3.35 10.46
C ILE A 45 0.95 4.31 11.26
N GLY A 46 1.02 5.55 10.78
CA GLY A 46 1.68 6.63 11.50
C GLY A 46 0.64 7.50 12.17
N GLN A 47 1.09 8.46 12.95
CA GLN A 47 0.19 9.33 13.67
C GLN A 47 -0.61 10.22 12.73
N HIS A 48 -0.02 10.69 11.67
CA HIS A 48 -0.67 11.60 10.74
C HIS A 48 -0.65 11.12 9.30
N HIS A 49 -0.31 9.87 9.08
CA HIS A 49 -0.27 9.32 7.73
C HIS A 49 -0.39 7.81 7.75
N ILE A 50 -0.67 7.25 6.59
CA ILE A 50 -0.70 5.81 6.41
C ILE A 50 0.16 5.51 5.20
N HIS A 51 1.14 4.63 5.37
CA HIS A 51 1.96 4.16 4.28
C HIS A 51 1.47 2.78 3.88
N CYS A 52 1.39 2.51 2.58
CA CYS A 52 1.00 1.18 2.13
C CYS A 52 1.81 0.78 0.91
N ASP A 53 2.04 -0.51 0.76
CA ASP A 53 2.76 -1.02 -0.39
C ASP A 53 2.40 -2.48 -0.65
N ILE A 54 2.97 -3.02 -1.72
CA ILE A 54 2.76 -4.41 -2.10
C ILE A 54 4.10 -5.09 -2.38
N ASP A 55 5.15 -4.68 -1.68
CA ASP A 55 6.50 -5.18 -1.89
C ASP A 55 6.57 -6.67 -1.58
N ILE A 56 6.66 -7.50 -2.61
CA ILE A 56 6.61 -8.94 -2.45
C ILE A 56 7.89 -9.51 -1.85
N ASP A 57 8.95 -8.72 -1.73
CA ASP A 57 10.18 -9.17 -1.11
C ASP A 57 10.13 -9.06 0.40
N LYS A 58 9.03 -8.56 0.94
CA LYS A 58 8.88 -8.38 2.37
C LYS A 58 7.69 -9.16 2.89
N LYS A 59 7.54 -9.20 4.21
CA LYS A 59 6.46 -9.95 4.81
C LYS A 59 5.11 -9.44 4.35
N GLN A 60 4.27 -10.32 3.91
CA GLN A 60 2.96 -9.99 3.34
C GLN A 60 1.86 -10.02 4.39
N ASP A 61 0.76 -9.32 4.08
CA ASP A 61 -0.47 -9.35 4.87
C ASP A 61 -0.22 -8.87 6.30
N VAL A 62 0.45 -7.73 6.42
CA VAL A 62 0.78 -7.14 7.73
C VAL A 62 0.33 -5.70 7.84
N ILE A 63 -0.07 -5.31 9.04
CA ILE A 63 -0.37 -3.93 9.39
C ILE A 63 0.43 -3.66 10.66
N TRP A 64 1.25 -2.63 10.65
CA TRP A 64 2.05 -2.35 11.83
C TRP A 64 2.06 -0.86 12.15
N LEU A 65 2.37 -0.54 13.39
CA LEU A 65 2.43 0.85 13.85
C LEU A 65 3.83 1.39 13.66
N GLU A 66 3.88 2.65 13.34
CA GLU A 66 5.15 3.32 13.17
C GLU A 66 5.88 3.51 14.50
#